data_78f5ac386ae87a7f372c64d1f0d4236d
#
_entry.id   78f5ac386ae87a7f372c64d1f0d4236d
#
_cell.length_a   1.000
_cell.length_b   1.000
_cell.length_c   1.000
_cell.angle_alpha   90.00
_cell.angle_beta   90.00
_cell.angle_gamma   90.00
#
_symmetry.space_group_name_H-M   'P 1'
#
loop_
_entity.id
_entity.type
_entity.pdbx_description
1 polymer ?
#
loop_
_entity_poly.entity_id
_entity_poly.type
_entity_poly.pdbx_seq_one_letter_code
_entity_poly.pdbx_strand_id
1 'polypeptide(L)'
;MPTLLAYRNDPEVSRHQHWGTFDEPGLGLFIEHMAKATPGQPGPGFQFALALRPAGPHIGDLYLRLLDYDEQQAEIGYTLARAYWGQGYAREAVTQLLRYCFVDLGLHRVIATADCENSRSIGLLERLGLRREGHFRQSIRNGTQWHDEYQYAILGSEWQ
;
A
#
# COMPACT_ATOMS: atom_id res chain seq x y z
N MET A 1 7.20 -15.19 7.86
CA MET A 1 8.56 -14.80 7.41
C MET A 1 8.88 -15.26 5.98
N PRO A 2 8.97 -16.57 5.63
CA PRO A 2 9.40 -16.98 4.28
C PRO A 2 8.54 -16.41 3.14
N THR A 3 7.23 -16.39 3.30
CA THR A 3 6.30 -15.87 2.27
C THR A 3 6.45 -14.37 2.03
N LEU A 4 6.62 -13.58 3.09
CA LEU A 4 6.83 -12.14 3.01
C LEU A 4 8.13 -11.82 2.27
N LEU A 5 9.22 -12.51 2.63
CA LEU A 5 10.51 -12.37 1.96
C LEU A 5 10.42 -12.74 0.49
N ALA A 6 9.74 -13.84 0.17
CA ALA A 6 9.60 -14.35 -1.19
C ALA A 6 8.91 -13.34 -2.12
N TYR A 7 7.74 -12.79 -1.74
CA TYR A 7 7.05 -11.89 -2.64
C TYR A 7 7.66 -10.48 -2.66
N ARG A 8 8.27 -10.00 -1.57
CA ARG A 8 8.94 -8.70 -1.57
C ARG A 8 10.19 -8.68 -2.44
N ASN A 9 10.85 -9.83 -2.60
CA ASN A 9 12.01 -10.01 -3.47
C ASN A 9 11.64 -10.53 -4.88
N ASP A 10 10.38 -10.80 -5.17
CA ASP A 10 9.94 -11.14 -6.54
C ASP A 10 10.14 -9.90 -7.43
N PRO A 11 10.94 -9.97 -8.51
CA PRO A 11 11.21 -8.83 -9.39
C PRO A 11 9.96 -8.20 -10.00
N GLU A 12 8.94 -8.98 -10.29
CA GLU A 12 7.67 -8.47 -10.83
C GLU A 12 6.84 -7.71 -9.77
N VAL A 13 6.98 -8.07 -8.49
CA VAL A 13 6.33 -7.37 -7.38
C VAL A 13 7.11 -6.12 -7.01
N SER A 14 8.43 -6.21 -6.87
CA SER A 14 9.29 -5.10 -6.45
C SER A 14 9.51 -4.04 -7.54
N ARG A 15 9.24 -4.36 -8.82
CA ARG A 15 9.47 -3.48 -9.96
C ARG A 15 8.90 -2.07 -9.79
N HIS A 16 7.72 -1.95 -9.18
CA HIS A 16 7.01 -0.68 -8.98
C HIS A 16 6.97 -0.25 -7.52
N GLN A 17 7.85 -0.81 -6.70
CA GLN A 17 7.92 -0.53 -5.29
C GLN A 17 9.19 0.26 -4.95
N HIS A 18 9.19 0.94 -3.81
CA HIS A 18 10.24 1.87 -3.42
C HIS A 18 11.22 1.25 -2.40
N TRP A 19 11.21 -0.06 -2.26
CA TRP A 19 12.16 -0.77 -1.40
C TRP A 19 13.21 -1.53 -2.20
N GLY A 20 14.37 -1.71 -1.59
CA GLY A 20 15.39 -2.60 -2.12
C GLY A 20 15.10 -4.07 -1.80
N THR A 21 16.06 -4.93 -2.10
CA THR A 21 16.03 -6.34 -1.69
C THR A 21 16.10 -6.48 -0.18
N PHE A 22 15.29 -7.37 0.37
CA PHE A 22 15.33 -7.74 1.79
C PHE A 22 16.11 -9.03 1.97
N ASP A 23 16.95 -9.09 2.99
CA ASP A 23 17.44 -10.32 3.60
C ASP A 23 16.60 -10.68 4.84
N GLU A 24 16.78 -11.88 5.40
CA GLU A 24 16.04 -12.29 6.59
C GLU A 24 16.25 -11.37 7.81
N PRO A 25 17.51 -10.96 8.14
CA PRO A 25 17.73 -10.02 9.24
C PRO A 25 17.05 -8.66 9.02
N GLY A 26 17.18 -8.09 7.82
CA GLY A 26 16.55 -6.80 7.49
C GLY A 26 15.02 -6.86 7.55
N LEU A 27 14.44 -7.96 7.09
CA LEU A 27 13.00 -8.18 7.20
C LEU A 27 12.56 -8.37 8.66
N GLY A 28 13.37 -9.04 9.49
CA GLY A 28 13.13 -9.18 10.92
C GLY A 28 13.07 -7.81 11.62
N LEU A 29 14.04 -6.95 11.39
CA LEU A 29 14.09 -5.58 11.91
C LEU A 29 12.88 -4.74 11.44
N PHE A 30 12.50 -4.88 10.17
CA PHE A 30 11.31 -4.22 9.65
C PHE A 30 10.03 -4.65 10.39
N ILE A 31 9.83 -5.96 10.60
CA ILE A 31 8.67 -6.49 11.33
C ILE A 31 8.67 -6.00 12.78
N GLU A 32 9.82 -6.04 13.46
CA GLU A 32 9.94 -5.53 14.83
C GLU A 32 9.62 -4.04 14.93
N HIS A 33 10.03 -3.26 13.95
CA HIS A 33 9.70 -1.84 13.88
C HIS A 33 8.18 -1.64 13.67
N MET A 34 7.59 -2.35 12.73
CA MET A 34 6.15 -2.27 12.46
C MET A 34 5.29 -2.78 13.62
N ALA A 35 5.75 -3.76 14.39
CA ALA A 35 5.05 -4.28 15.56
C ALA A 35 4.89 -3.26 16.70
N LYS A 36 5.67 -2.17 16.69
CA LYS A 36 5.58 -1.07 17.65
C LYS A 36 4.60 0.01 17.22
N ALA A 37 4.20 0.02 15.96
CA ALA A 37 3.26 0.99 15.43
C ALA A 37 1.82 0.59 15.78
N THR A 38 0.95 1.59 15.94
CA THR A 38 -0.49 1.40 16.14
C THR A 38 -1.25 1.92 14.93
N PRO A 39 -2.18 1.14 14.34
CA PRO A 39 -2.96 1.60 13.19
C PRO A 39 -3.72 2.89 13.52
N GLY A 40 -3.70 3.85 12.60
CA GLY A 40 -4.42 5.12 12.76
C GLY A 40 -3.82 6.07 13.81
N GLN A 41 -2.57 5.87 14.23
CA GLN A 41 -1.82 6.81 15.04
C GLN A 41 -0.72 7.49 14.22
N PRO A 42 -0.35 8.74 14.53
CA PRO A 42 0.79 9.41 13.91
C PRO A 42 2.07 8.58 14.06
N GLY A 43 2.92 8.61 13.04
CA GLY A 43 4.20 7.91 13.07
C GLY A 43 4.61 7.33 11.72
N PRO A 44 5.48 6.31 11.73
CA PRO A 44 6.07 5.74 10.51
C PRO A 44 5.08 4.98 9.62
N GLY A 45 3.83 4.86 10.05
CA GLY A 45 2.79 4.07 9.39
C GLY A 45 2.69 2.64 9.94
N PHE A 46 1.72 1.90 9.46
CA PHE A 46 1.39 0.55 9.89
C PHE A 46 1.23 -0.38 8.69
N GLN A 47 1.72 -1.62 8.85
CA GLN A 47 1.56 -2.67 7.85
C GLN A 47 0.57 -3.73 8.35
N PHE A 48 -0.51 -3.95 7.60
CA PHE A 48 -1.45 -5.04 7.84
C PHE A 48 -1.07 -6.23 6.98
N ALA A 49 -0.91 -7.39 7.58
CA ALA A 49 -0.72 -8.63 6.83
C ALA A 49 -2.04 -9.09 6.20
N LEU A 50 -1.99 -9.47 4.93
CA LEU A 50 -3.10 -10.09 4.23
C LEU A 50 -2.93 -11.61 4.22
N ALA A 51 -3.96 -12.33 4.71
CA ALA A 51 -3.98 -13.79 4.70
C ALA A 51 -5.32 -14.32 4.18
N LEU A 52 -5.30 -15.45 3.51
CA LEU A 52 -6.52 -16.16 3.15
C LEU A 52 -7.16 -16.80 4.40
N ARG A 53 -8.49 -16.68 4.53
CA ARG A 53 -9.23 -17.34 5.62
C ARG A 53 -9.57 -18.79 5.25
N PRO A 54 -9.75 -19.67 6.27
CA PRO A 54 -9.72 -19.43 7.72
C PRO A 54 -8.33 -19.52 8.35
N ALA A 55 -7.30 -19.93 7.82
CA ALA A 55 -5.92 -19.99 8.34
C ALA A 55 -4.96 -20.19 7.18
N GLY A 56 -5.26 -19.52 6.08
CA GLY A 56 -4.52 -19.66 4.85
C GLY A 56 -3.17 -18.93 4.88
N PRO A 57 -2.45 -19.05 3.77
CA PRO A 57 -1.14 -18.42 3.63
C PRO A 57 -1.26 -16.89 3.65
N HIS A 58 -0.19 -16.25 4.09
CA HIS A 58 0.04 -14.83 3.92
C HIS A 58 0.24 -14.52 2.43
N ILE A 59 -0.56 -13.62 1.88
CA ILE A 59 -0.64 -13.35 0.43
C ILE A 59 -0.21 -11.94 0.04
N GLY A 60 0.02 -11.06 1.01
CA GLY A 60 0.37 -9.67 0.77
C GLY A 60 0.31 -8.81 2.00
N ASP A 61 0.38 -7.51 1.82
CA ASP A 61 0.25 -6.53 2.90
C ASP A 61 -0.43 -5.24 2.41
N LEU A 62 -0.98 -4.48 3.38
CA LEU A 62 -1.48 -3.13 3.22
C LEU A 62 -0.68 -2.17 4.08
N TYR A 63 -0.49 -0.96 3.61
CA TYR A 63 0.15 0.12 4.33
C TYR A 63 -0.84 1.24 4.61
N LEU A 64 -0.75 1.83 5.81
CA LEU A 64 -1.51 3.00 6.23
C LEU A 64 -0.61 3.93 7.02
N ARG A 65 -0.54 5.21 6.64
CA ARG A 65 0.16 6.25 7.37
C ARG A 65 -0.67 7.52 7.40
N LEU A 66 -0.88 8.09 8.59
CA LEU A 66 -1.40 9.44 8.70
C LEU A 66 -0.35 10.45 8.21
N LEU A 67 -0.78 11.49 7.53
CA LEU A 67 0.15 12.49 7.01
C LEU A 67 0.64 13.42 8.12
N ASP A 68 1.93 13.67 8.15
CA ASP A 68 2.59 14.41 9.25
C ASP A 68 2.08 15.85 9.40
N TYR A 69 1.57 16.45 8.33
CA TYR A 69 1.03 17.80 8.31
C TYR A 69 -0.48 17.87 8.62
N ASP A 70 -1.20 16.76 8.58
CA ASP A 70 -2.63 16.73 8.87
C ASP A 70 -3.13 15.29 9.13
N GLU A 71 -3.40 14.98 10.39
CA GLU A 71 -3.88 13.66 10.84
C GLU A 71 -5.28 13.27 10.34
N GLN A 72 -6.01 14.20 9.69
CA GLN A 72 -7.25 13.91 9.00
C GLN A 72 -7.04 13.34 7.59
N GLN A 73 -5.80 13.19 7.18
CA GLN A 73 -5.41 12.64 5.90
C GLN A 73 -4.47 11.45 6.07
N ALA A 74 -4.61 10.48 5.21
CA ALA A 74 -3.73 9.30 5.21
C ALA A 74 -3.24 8.95 3.82
N GLU A 75 -2.08 8.33 3.78
CA GLU A 75 -1.55 7.62 2.62
C GLU A 75 -1.75 6.13 2.80
N ILE A 76 -2.20 5.44 1.76
CA ILE A 76 -2.31 3.99 1.71
C ILE A 76 -1.42 3.39 0.64
N GLY A 77 -0.96 2.17 0.89
CA GLY A 77 -0.25 1.34 -0.07
C GLY A 77 -0.68 -0.11 0.03
N TYR A 78 -0.34 -0.90 -0.96
CA TYR A 78 -0.66 -2.33 -0.97
C TYR A 78 0.32 -3.11 -1.83
N THR A 79 0.58 -4.32 -1.42
CA THR A 79 1.39 -5.29 -2.14
C THR A 79 0.73 -6.66 -2.08
N LEU A 80 0.70 -7.36 -3.20
CA LEU A 80 0.17 -8.72 -3.28
C LEU A 80 1.19 -9.63 -3.96
N ALA A 81 1.39 -10.82 -3.42
CA ALA A 81 2.20 -11.83 -4.05
C ALA A 81 1.64 -12.20 -5.43
N ARG A 82 2.52 -12.36 -6.42
CA ARG A 82 2.16 -12.52 -7.84
C ARG A 82 1.15 -13.63 -8.11
N ALA A 83 1.25 -14.75 -7.39
CA ALA A 83 0.33 -15.88 -7.52
C ALA A 83 -1.14 -15.53 -7.23
N TYR A 84 -1.40 -14.39 -6.57
CA TYR A 84 -2.75 -13.97 -6.15
C TYR A 84 -3.27 -12.74 -6.94
N TRP A 85 -2.55 -12.33 -7.99
CA TRP A 85 -2.99 -11.24 -8.85
C TRP A 85 -4.21 -11.65 -9.71
N GLY A 86 -5.02 -10.67 -10.08
CA GLY A 86 -6.17 -10.88 -10.97
C GLY A 86 -7.37 -11.60 -10.35
N GLN A 87 -7.34 -11.94 -9.05
CA GLN A 87 -8.37 -12.73 -8.36
C GLN A 87 -9.28 -11.87 -7.47
N GLY A 88 -9.15 -10.55 -7.49
CA GLY A 88 -9.98 -9.62 -6.71
C GLY A 88 -9.47 -9.32 -5.31
N TYR A 89 -8.49 -10.04 -4.78
CA TYR A 89 -7.99 -9.87 -3.41
C TYR A 89 -7.50 -8.46 -3.09
N ALA A 90 -6.76 -7.82 -4.00
CA ALA A 90 -6.32 -6.45 -3.79
C ALA A 90 -7.50 -5.47 -3.69
N ARG A 91 -8.53 -5.65 -4.53
CA ARG A 91 -9.74 -4.83 -4.48
C ARG A 91 -10.46 -4.99 -3.14
N GLU A 92 -10.69 -6.22 -2.70
CA GLU A 92 -11.33 -6.51 -1.42
C GLU A 92 -10.55 -5.89 -0.26
N ALA A 93 -9.24 -6.11 -0.21
CA ALA A 93 -8.37 -5.64 0.86
C ALA A 93 -8.32 -4.10 0.93
N VAL A 94 -8.13 -3.41 -0.22
CA VAL A 94 -8.09 -1.93 -0.26
C VAL A 94 -9.47 -1.34 0.04
N THR A 95 -10.57 -1.98 -0.38
CA THR A 95 -11.93 -1.57 0.02
C THR A 95 -12.09 -1.59 1.55
N GLN A 96 -11.64 -2.65 2.22
CA GLN A 96 -11.71 -2.74 3.68
C GLN A 96 -10.78 -1.72 4.36
N LEU A 97 -9.62 -1.43 3.80
CA LEU A 97 -8.73 -0.39 4.31
C LEU A 97 -9.36 1.00 4.19
N LEU A 98 -9.98 1.33 3.06
CA LEU A 98 -10.72 2.59 2.87
C LEU A 98 -11.90 2.70 3.83
N ARG A 99 -12.64 1.61 4.03
CA ARG A 99 -13.70 1.56 5.04
C ARG A 99 -13.14 1.87 6.44
N TYR A 100 -12.04 1.24 6.83
CA TYR A 100 -11.37 1.52 8.11
C TYR A 100 -10.98 2.99 8.23
N CYS A 101 -10.39 3.58 7.18
CA CYS A 101 -10.00 4.98 7.16
C CYS A 101 -11.21 5.92 7.36
N PHE A 102 -12.31 5.70 6.63
CA PHE A 102 -13.43 6.65 6.64
C PHE A 102 -14.46 6.39 7.73
N VAL A 103 -14.73 5.12 8.05
CA VAL A 103 -15.77 4.77 9.03
C VAL A 103 -15.21 4.66 10.45
N ASP A 104 -14.08 3.98 10.61
CA ASP A 104 -13.55 3.69 11.95
C ASP A 104 -12.62 4.81 12.44
N LEU A 105 -11.78 5.41 11.55
CA LEU A 105 -10.90 6.52 11.89
C LEU A 105 -11.51 7.91 11.61
N GLY A 106 -12.58 8.00 10.83
CA GLY A 106 -13.24 9.27 10.49
C GLY A 106 -12.38 10.22 9.65
N LEU A 107 -11.47 9.71 8.83
CA LEU A 107 -10.57 10.54 8.05
C LEU A 107 -11.33 11.34 6.99
N HIS A 108 -10.81 12.54 6.70
CA HIS A 108 -11.34 13.40 5.65
C HIS A 108 -10.90 12.95 4.25
N ARG A 109 -9.65 12.49 4.11
CA ARG A 109 -9.05 12.23 2.79
C ARG A 109 -8.04 11.07 2.86
N VAL A 110 -8.04 10.26 1.82
CA VAL A 110 -7.03 9.20 1.61
C VAL A 110 -6.35 9.42 0.26
N ILE A 111 -5.02 9.33 0.25
CA ILE A 111 -4.21 9.36 -0.96
C ILE A 111 -3.51 8.03 -1.19
N ALA A 112 -3.16 7.76 -2.43
CA ALA A 112 -2.28 6.66 -2.83
C ALA A 112 -1.41 7.11 -4.01
N THR A 113 -0.15 6.70 -4.05
CA THR A 113 0.72 6.91 -5.20
C THR A 113 0.92 5.62 -5.97
N ALA A 114 1.11 5.74 -7.27
CA ALA A 114 1.39 4.62 -8.15
C ALA A 114 2.39 5.04 -9.24
N ASP A 115 3.39 4.19 -9.48
CA ASP A 115 4.26 4.30 -10.64
C ASP A 115 3.41 4.40 -11.91
N CYS A 116 3.72 5.35 -12.80
CA CYS A 116 2.97 5.59 -14.05
C CYS A 116 2.93 4.36 -14.98
N GLU A 117 3.89 3.44 -14.85
CA GLU A 117 3.93 2.18 -15.60
C GLU A 117 3.12 1.05 -14.94
N ASN A 118 2.66 1.23 -13.69
CA ASN A 118 1.89 0.23 -12.96
C ASN A 118 0.39 0.29 -13.32
N SER A 119 0.05 -0.15 -14.53
CA SER A 119 -1.33 -0.15 -15.03
C SER A 119 -2.32 -0.93 -14.15
N ARG A 120 -1.84 -1.97 -13.43
CA ARG A 120 -2.68 -2.76 -12.50
C ARG A 120 -3.08 -1.93 -11.29
N SER A 121 -2.14 -1.23 -10.67
CA SER A 121 -2.40 -0.35 -9.53
C SER A 121 -3.30 0.82 -9.94
N ILE A 122 -2.97 1.49 -11.05
CA ILE A 122 -3.75 2.57 -11.63
C ILE A 122 -5.21 2.14 -11.83
N GLY A 123 -5.44 1.03 -12.55
CA GLY A 123 -6.79 0.54 -12.80
C GLY A 123 -7.53 0.07 -11.54
N LEU A 124 -6.83 -0.36 -10.50
CA LEU A 124 -7.46 -0.67 -9.20
C LEU A 124 -7.93 0.60 -8.50
N LEU A 125 -7.07 1.61 -8.37
CA LEU A 125 -7.39 2.88 -7.71
C LEU A 125 -8.57 3.57 -8.38
N GLU A 126 -8.58 3.63 -9.72
CA GLU A 126 -9.68 4.22 -10.50
C GLU A 126 -11.00 3.46 -10.32
N ARG A 127 -10.97 2.12 -10.31
CA ARG A 127 -12.18 1.31 -10.04
C ARG A 127 -12.69 1.42 -8.60
N LEU A 128 -11.86 1.82 -7.66
CA LEU A 128 -12.26 2.12 -6.28
C LEU A 128 -12.75 3.56 -6.09
N GLY A 129 -12.81 4.35 -7.17
CA GLY A 129 -13.31 5.72 -7.15
C GLY A 129 -12.27 6.78 -6.79
N LEU A 130 -11.00 6.42 -6.64
CA LEU A 130 -9.96 7.42 -6.44
C LEU A 130 -9.72 8.19 -7.75
N ARG A 131 -9.59 9.51 -7.65
CA ARG A 131 -9.29 10.40 -8.77
C ARG A 131 -7.79 10.66 -8.84
N ARG A 132 -7.24 10.67 -10.05
CA ARG A 132 -5.88 11.14 -10.26
C ARG A 132 -5.84 12.66 -10.13
N GLU A 133 -5.05 13.16 -9.20
CA GLU A 133 -4.91 14.58 -8.88
C GLU A 133 -3.52 15.14 -9.18
N GLY A 134 -2.53 14.27 -9.36
CA GLY A 134 -1.16 14.68 -9.63
C GLY A 134 -0.40 13.74 -10.55
N HIS A 135 0.58 14.32 -11.26
CA HIS A 135 1.63 13.62 -11.99
C HIS A 135 2.97 14.21 -11.55
N PHE A 136 3.74 13.40 -10.85
CA PHE A 136 5.07 13.78 -10.36
C PHE A 136 6.13 13.19 -11.29
N ARG A 137 6.86 14.06 -11.96
CA ARG A 137 7.90 13.64 -12.91
C ARG A 137 9.19 13.33 -12.17
N GLN A 138 9.74 12.14 -12.41
CA GLN A 138 11.00 11.69 -11.82
C GLN A 138 11.03 11.90 -10.29
N SER A 139 9.93 11.57 -9.63
CA SER A 139 9.72 11.79 -8.19
C SER A 139 10.33 10.70 -7.34
N ILE A 140 10.44 9.50 -7.89
CA ILE A 140 10.92 8.33 -7.15
C ILE A 140 12.12 7.69 -7.85
N ARG A 141 13.06 7.22 -7.04
CA ARG A 141 14.25 6.52 -7.52
C ARG A 141 14.16 5.03 -7.19
N ASN A 142 14.29 4.19 -8.21
CA ASN A 142 14.44 2.76 -8.06
C ASN A 142 15.81 2.32 -8.63
N GLY A 143 16.73 1.93 -7.76
CA GLY A 143 18.12 1.68 -8.14
C GLY A 143 18.79 2.94 -8.71
N THR A 144 19.14 2.92 -9.99
CA THR A 144 19.75 4.06 -10.71
C THR A 144 18.76 4.82 -11.57
N GLN A 145 17.51 4.35 -11.70
CA GLN A 145 16.50 4.94 -12.57
C GLN A 145 15.52 5.79 -11.77
N TRP A 146 15.07 6.90 -12.40
CA TRP A 146 14.02 7.77 -11.90
C TRP A 146 12.72 7.44 -12.60
N HIS A 147 11.63 7.32 -11.83
CA HIS A 147 10.29 7.00 -12.31
C HIS A 147 9.32 8.12 -12.00
N ASP A 148 8.30 8.23 -12.85
CA ASP A 148 7.17 9.12 -12.65
C ASP A 148 6.11 8.44 -11.80
N GLU A 149 5.38 9.22 -11.01
CA GLU A 149 4.26 8.73 -10.20
C GLU A 149 3.00 9.52 -10.45
N TYR A 150 1.87 8.83 -10.40
CA TYR A 150 0.56 9.46 -10.25
C TYR A 150 0.14 9.46 -8.79
N GLN A 151 -0.39 10.58 -8.32
CA GLN A 151 -1.10 10.64 -7.05
C GLN A 151 -2.59 10.55 -7.29
N TYR A 152 -3.21 9.64 -6.57
CA TYR A 152 -4.66 9.43 -6.51
C TYR A 152 -5.18 9.83 -5.14
N ALA A 153 -6.45 10.29 -5.09
CA ALA A 153 -7.10 10.64 -3.85
C ALA A 153 -8.61 10.35 -3.89
N ILE A 154 -9.19 10.17 -2.69
CA ILE A 154 -10.62 10.09 -2.46
C ILE A 154 -10.96 10.79 -1.15
N LEU A 155 -12.08 11.52 -1.11
CA LEU A 155 -12.61 12.15 0.09
C LEU A 155 -13.57 11.21 0.82
N GLY A 156 -13.66 11.35 2.15
CA GLY A 156 -14.64 10.59 2.95
C GLY A 156 -16.08 10.83 2.50
N SER A 157 -16.40 12.04 2.03
CA SER A 157 -17.72 12.37 1.48
C SER A 157 -18.04 11.72 0.12
N GLU A 158 -17.03 11.19 -0.58
CA GLU A 158 -17.18 10.49 -1.87
C GLU A 158 -17.23 8.97 -1.69
N TRP A 159 -16.84 8.48 -0.50
CA TRP A 159 -16.87 7.07 -0.16
C TRP A 159 -18.30 6.59 0.13
N GLN A 160 -18.75 5.52 -0.58
CA GLN A 160 -20.09 4.92 -0.45
C GLN A 160 -20.03 3.45 -0.03
#